data_1496dc44a58ca3c4e06475e225bb8dd2
#
_entry.id   1496dc44a58ca3c4e06475e225bb8dd2
#
_cell.length_a   1.000
_cell.length_b   1.000
_cell.length_c   1.000
_cell.angle_alpha   90.00
_cell.angle_beta   90.00
_cell.angle_gamma   90.00
#
_symmetry.space_group_name_H-M   'P 1'
#
loop_
_entity.id
_entity.type
_entity.pdbx_description
1 polymer ?
#
loop_
_entity_poly.entity_id
_entity_poly.type
_entity_poly.pdbx_seq_one_letter_code
_entity_poly.pdbx_strand_id
1 'polypeptide(L)'
;MREEQKGAVKNSIGRIFITALLILIQVVWLIELFIRLNKYSTGISLVSSAIALIVVIKIYGRDMNSAMKMPWMILIMAFPVAGVGIYLLCGHSGVNIGIRKHFQALQSELTPLLPDKEDILQKMSDEDRQTANMAHYISHSAGYPVYDNTDLEFYPEAVDGFEAQKEALKQAKKFIFMEYHAIEDAQSFAGMKSILFEKAKEGVEVRLIYDDVGSMGFINTDFVKQMESQGIQCRIFNKIVPFVNMFMNNRDHRKITVIDGQVGFTGGYNLADEYFNITHPYGLWKDNGVRMEGDAVRSLTVMFLEMWNAIKKTDTDYTAYFPEITYTAKQTGYVQPYADNPLDDEHTGENVYMNVLNSAREYAYFITPYLLISDEMKKAFTLAARRGVDVRIITPGIPDKKFVYKATRSYYNRLVKKGVRIFEYTPGFCHAKQCVSDDKAAVVGTINLDYRSLYHHFENAAAFYHKDAVAGVKADFDHLFEECHEVTEQYRSHRSTALRIGQCILRLFAPLL
;
A
#
# COMPACT_ATOMS: atom_id res chain seq x y z
N MET A 1 -28.38 -8.52 -8.27
CA MET A 1 -27.51 -9.73 -8.20
C MET A 1 -28.41 -10.95 -8.33
N ARG A 2 -28.11 -11.88 -9.25
CA ARG A 2 -28.83 -13.16 -9.36
C ARG A 2 -28.62 -13.99 -8.09
N GLU A 3 -29.56 -14.86 -7.73
CA GLU A 3 -29.44 -15.68 -6.49
C GLU A 3 -28.18 -16.53 -6.44
N GLU A 4 -27.70 -17.02 -7.59
CA GLU A 4 -26.43 -17.73 -7.74
C GLU A 4 -25.22 -16.87 -7.37
N GLN A 5 -25.22 -15.58 -7.69
CA GLN A 5 -24.14 -14.64 -7.30
C GLN A 5 -24.12 -14.40 -5.79
N LYS A 6 -25.30 -14.28 -5.16
CA LYS A 6 -25.41 -14.16 -3.70
C LYS A 6 -24.90 -15.40 -2.98
N GLY A 7 -25.14 -16.60 -3.55
CA GLY A 7 -24.64 -17.87 -3.00
C GLY A 7 -23.12 -18.00 -3.05
N ALA A 8 -22.49 -17.59 -4.15
CA ALA A 8 -21.04 -17.69 -4.34
C ALA A 8 -20.25 -16.66 -3.47
N VAL A 9 -20.76 -15.43 -3.34
CA VAL A 9 -20.23 -14.44 -2.41
C VAL A 9 -20.37 -14.90 -0.96
N LYS A 10 -21.50 -15.51 -0.58
CA LYS A 10 -21.72 -16.11 0.73
C LYS A 10 -20.73 -17.25 1.02
N ASN A 11 -20.40 -18.08 0.02
CA ASN A 11 -19.39 -19.13 0.14
C ASN A 11 -17.98 -18.56 0.31
N SER A 12 -17.67 -17.45 -0.34
CA SER A 12 -16.38 -16.73 -0.18
C SER A 12 -16.23 -16.18 1.25
N ILE A 13 -17.26 -15.54 1.79
CA ILE A 13 -17.29 -15.07 3.18
C ILE A 13 -17.23 -16.26 4.17
N GLY A 14 -17.92 -17.38 3.85
CA GLY A 14 -17.89 -18.60 4.64
C GLY A 14 -16.47 -19.15 4.81
N ARG A 15 -15.63 -19.09 3.78
CA ARG A 15 -14.22 -19.51 3.87
C ARG A 15 -13.43 -18.70 4.91
N ILE A 16 -13.63 -17.37 4.98
CA ILE A 16 -12.97 -16.52 5.99
C ILE A 16 -13.41 -16.96 7.39
N PHE A 17 -14.71 -17.10 7.59
CA PHE A 17 -15.26 -17.46 8.89
C PHE A 17 -14.74 -18.81 9.37
N ILE A 18 -14.72 -19.82 8.50
CA ILE A 18 -14.19 -21.16 8.80
C ILE A 18 -12.69 -21.06 9.11
N THR A 19 -11.92 -20.34 8.30
CA THR A 19 -10.47 -20.18 8.52
C THR A 19 -10.18 -19.47 9.85
N ALA A 20 -10.89 -18.39 10.14
CA ALA A 20 -10.76 -17.65 11.40
C ALA A 20 -11.14 -18.51 12.61
N LEU A 21 -12.24 -19.29 12.50
CA LEU A 21 -12.67 -20.21 13.55
C LEU A 21 -11.64 -21.32 13.80
N LEU A 22 -11.08 -21.89 12.75
CA LEU A 22 -10.05 -22.94 12.86
C LEU A 22 -8.75 -22.39 13.48
N ILE A 23 -8.33 -21.18 13.09
CA ILE A 23 -7.19 -20.51 13.74
C ILE A 23 -7.47 -20.25 15.21
N LEU A 24 -8.67 -19.78 15.55
CA LEU A 24 -9.08 -19.54 16.93
C LEU A 24 -9.06 -20.84 17.76
N ILE A 25 -9.59 -21.93 17.22
CA ILE A 25 -9.57 -23.26 17.86
C ILE A 25 -8.13 -23.73 18.09
N GLN A 26 -7.23 -23.57 17.11
CA GLN A 26 -5.82 -23.92 17.24
C GLN A 26 -5.12 -23.10 18.33
N VAL A 27 -5.38 -21.79 18.38
CA VAL A 27 -4.81 -20.90 19.41
C VAL A 27 -5.31 -21.29 20.78
N VAL A 28 -6.60 -21.53 20.96
CA VAL A 28 -7.21 -21.98 22.24
C VAL A 28 -6.64 -23.32 22.65
N TRP A 29 -6.53 -24.28 21.73
CA TRP A 29 -5.96 -25.60 22.00
C TRP A 29 -4.48 -25.52 22.42
N LEU A 30 -3.69 -24.69 21.74
CA LEU A 30 -2.30 -24.43 22.11
C LEU A 30 -2.20 -23.81 23.51
N ILE A 31 -3.03 -22.82 23.82
CA ILE A 31 -3.05 -22.17 25.13
C ILE A 31 -3.39 -23.21 26.23
N GLU A 32 -4.41 -24.04 26.00
CA GLU A 32 -4.82 -25.09 26.96
C GLU A 32 -3.72 -26.16 27.14
N LEU A 33 -3.12 -26.59 26.04
CA LEU A 33 -1.99 -27.54 26.06
C LEU A 33 -0.84 -26.97 26.93
N PHE A 34 -0.52 -25.69 26.76
CA PHE A 34 0.56 -25.05 27.51
C PHE A 34 0.22 -24.78 28.98
N ILE A 35 -1.04 -24.46 29.31
CA ILE A 35 -1.48 -24.36 30.71
C ILE A 35 -1.34 -25.72 31.42
N ARG A 36 -1.70 -26.81 30.75
CA ARG A 36 -1.53 -28.17 31.29
C ARG A 36 -0.06 -28.57 31.45
N LEU A 37 0.78 -28.27 30.46
CA LEU A 37 2.23 -28.56 30.52
C LEU A 37 2.93 -27.78 31.64
N ASN A 38 2.53 -26.54 31.91
CA ASN A 38 3.12 -25.70 32.96
C ASN A 38 2.84 -26.20 34.40
N LYS A 39 1.87 -27.11 34.57
CA LYS A 39 1.56 -27.75 35.85
C LYS A 39 2.52 -28.90 36.21
N TYR A 40 3.33 -29.38 35.25
CA TYR A 40 4.00 -30.68 35.39
C TYR A 40 5.47 -30.64 35.83
N SER A 41 6.21 -29.51 35.80
CA SER A 41 7.56 -29.45 36.39
C SER A 41 8.18 -28.06 36.39
N THR A 42 8.87 -27.71 37.49
CA THR A 42 9.76 -26.51 37.61
C THR A 42 10.87 -26.53 36.55
N GLY A 43 11.37 -27.69 36.14
CA GLY A 43 12.39 -27.85 35.11
C GLY A 43 11.89 -27.43 33.72
N ILE A 44 10.67 -27.80 33.34
CA ILE A 44 10.05 -27.37 32.06
C ILE A 44 9.88 -25.85 32.02
N SER A 45 9.47 -25.26 33.14
CA SER A 45 9.33 -23.80 33.27
C SER A 45 10.65 -23.07 33.10
N LEU A 46 11.72 -23.55 33.69
CA LEU A 46 13.09 -22.97 33.54
C LEU A 46 13.58 -23.08 32.09
N VAL A 47 13.45 -24.25 31.45
CA VAL A 47 13.87 -24.45 30.06
C VAL A 47 13.06 -23.57 29.12
N SER A 48 11.73 -23.52 29.29
CA SER A 48 10.88 -22.68 28.45
C SER A 48 11.18 -21.18 28.60
N SER A 49 11.48 -20.72 29.82
CA SER A 49 11.87 -19.33 30.08
C SER A 49 13.23 -19.01 29.45
N ALA A 50 14.19 -19.95 29.48
CA ALA A 50 15.48 -19.78 28.80
C ALA A 50 15.31 -19.70 27.28
N ILE A 51 14.47 -20.55 26.68
CA ILE A 51 14.15 -20.51 25.24
C ILE A 51 13.46 -19.17 24.90
N ALA A 52 12.50 -18.74 25.71
CA ALA A 52 11.81 -17.47 25.53
C ALA A 52 12.78 -16.28 25.54
N LEU A 53 13.72 -16.26 26.50
CA LEU A 53 14.76 -15.23 26.56
C LEU A 53 15.65 -15.22 25.31
N ILE A 54 16.07 -16.38 24.83
CA ILE A 54 16.87 -16.50 23.59
C ILE A 54 16.08 -15.97 22.39
N VAL A 55 14.79 -16.30 22.28
CA VAL A 55 13.93 -15.81 21.19
C VAL A 55 13.75 -14.30 21.29
N VAL A 56 13.52 -13.75 22.48
CA VAL A 56 13.41 -12.30 22.70
C VAL A 56 14.70 -11.58 22.31
N ILE A 57 15.87 -12.09 22.69
CA ILE A 57 17.17 -11.52 22.27
C ILE A 57 17.31 -11.56 20.75
N LYS A 58 16.92 -12.66 20.09
CA LYS A 58 16.93 -12.75 18.64
C LYS A 58 15.98 -11.75 17.98
N ILE A 59 14.79 -11.54 18.53
CA ILE A 59 13.84 -10.52 18.03
C ILE A 59 14.43 -9.12 18.21
N TYR A 60 15.01 -8.84 19.38
CA TYR A 60 15.64 -7.55 19.66
C TYR A 60 16.75 -7.22 18.66
N GLY A 61 17.60 -8.20 18.33
CA GLY A 61 18.72 -8.05 17.40
C GLY A 61 18.34 -7.99 15.90
N ARG A 62 17.06 -8.17 15.53
CA ARG A 62 16.63 -8.03 14.13
C ARG A 62 16.57 -6.56 13.72
N ASP A 63 16.88 -6.30 12.46
CA ASP A 63 16.62 -5.01 11.84
C ASP A 63 15.15 -4.93 11.42
N MET A 64 14.31 -4.39 12.29
CA MET A 64 12.89 -4.13 12.05
C MET A 64 12.40 -3.07 13.04
N ASN A 65 11.31 -2.41 12.70
CA ASN A 65 10.74 -1.34 13.51
C ASN A 65 10.43 -1.80 14.96
N SER A 66 10.82 -0.99 15.94
CA SER A 66 10.68 -1.32 17.36
C SER A 66 9.23 -1.54 17.79
N ALA A 67 8.28 -0.82 17.19
CA ALA A 67 6.86 -0.99 17.49
C ALA A 67 6.35 -2.37 17.07
N MET A 68 6.93 -2.98 16.04
CA MET A 68 6.59 -4.34 15.58
C MET A 68 7.24 -5.42 16.46
N LYS A 69 8.41 -5.16 17.04
CA LYS A 69 9.11 -6.09 17.96
C LYS A 69 8.39 -6.18 19.31
N MET A 70 7.98 -5.04 19.87
CA MET A 70 7.49 -4.95 21.24
C MET A 70 6.29 -5.86 21.55
N PRO A 71 5.22 -5.94 20.75
CA PRO A 71 4.10 -6.84 21.02
C PRO A 71 4.52 -8.30 21.15
N TRP A 72 5.46 -8.76 20.27
CA TRP A 72 6.01 -10.11 20.34
C TRP A 72 6.83 -10.35 21.59
N MET A 73 7.70 -9.42 21.94
CA MET A 73 8.53 -9.52 23.15
C MET A 73 7.66 -9.56 24.41
N ILE A 74 6.64 -8.71 24.50
CA ILE A 74 5.69 -8.69 25.62
C ILE A 74 4.93 -10.02 25.70
N LEU A 75 4.42 -10.52 24.57
CA LEU A 75 3.67 -11.78 24.51
C LEU A 75 4.54 -12.96 24.97
N ILE A 76 5.77 -13.05 24.46
CA ILE A 76 6.72 -14.13 24.79
C ILE A 76 7.13 -14.08 26.27
N MET A 77 7.39 -12.89 26.81
CA MET A 77 7.78 -12.76 28.22
C MET A 77 6.61 -13.02 29.17
N ALA A 78 5.39 -12.62 28.80
CA ALA A 78 4.19 -12.90 29.60
C ALA A 78 3.77 -14.38 29.57
N PHE A 79 3.96 -15.05 28.42
CA PHE A 79 3.55 -16.44 28.18
C PHE A 79 4.67 -17.20 27.43
N PRO A 80 5.76 -17.62 28.11
CA PRO A 80 6.96 -18.12 27.44
C PRO A 80 6.70 -19.20 26.41
N VAL A 81 5.94 -20.23 26.75
CA VAL A 81 5.70 -21.37 25.84
C VAL A 81 4.70 -20.99 24.74
N ALA A 82 3.55 -20.43 25.12
CA ALA A 82 2.51 -20.03 24.16
C ALA A 82 3.00 -18.89 23.24
N GLY A 83 3.67 -17.89 23.82
CA GLY A 83 4.20 -16.75 23.06
C GLY A 83 5.27 -17.16 22.05
N VAL A 84 6.20 -18.04 22.42
CA VAL A 84 7.18 -18.61 21.46
C VAL A 84 6.46 -19.41 20.39
N GLY A 85 5.48 -20.25 20.74
CA GLY A 85 4.72 -21.04 19.78
C GLY A 85 3.96 -20.17 18.76
N ILE A 86 3.24 -19.16 19.24
CA ILE A 86 2.49 -18.21 18.39
C ILE A 86 3.46 -17.39 17.52
N TYR A 87 4.60 -16.95 18.10
CA TYR A 87 5.62 -16.22 17.36
C TYR A 87 6.23 -17.06 16.21
N LEU A 88 6.54 -18.32 16.47
CA LEU A 88 7.07 -19.23 15.43
C LEU A 88 6.03 -19.48 14.32
N LEU A 89 4.74 -19.54 14.66
CA LEU A 89 3.66 -19.73 13.70
C LEU A 89 3.30 -18.45 12.91
N CYS A 90 3.28 -17.30 13.56
CA CYS A 90 2.71 -16.08 12.99
C CYS A 90 3.70 -14.92 12.85
N GLY A 91 4.77 -14.89 13.67
CA GLY A 91 5.71 -13.78 13.74
C GLY A 91 7.07 -14.03 13.10
N HIS A 92 7.36 -15.29 12.73
CA HIS A 92 8.68 -15.65 12.21
C HIS A 92 8.70 -15.57 10.69
N SER A 93 9.52 -14.64 10.15
CA SER A 93 9.71 -14.47 8.70
C SER A 93 10.48 -15.62 8.02
N GLY A 94 10.94 -16.62 8.78
CA GLY A 94 11.75 -17.74 8.27
C GLY A 94 11.03 -18.61 7.21
N VAL A 95 9.70 -18.64 7.23
CA VAL A 95 8.90 -19.35 6.22
C VAL A 95 8.92 -18.62 4.87
N ASN A 96 9.24 -17.33 4.87
CA ASN A 96 9.25 -16.50 3.66
C ASN A 96 10.60 -16.55 2.90
N ILE A 97 11.61 -17.29 3.39
CA ILE A 97 12.95 -17.31 2.76
C ILE A 97 12.87 -17.76 1.29
N GLY A 98 12.09 -18.77 0.99
CA GLY A 98 11.90 -19.27 -0.39
C GLY A 98 11.21 -18.23 -1.28
N ILE A 99 10.17 -17.59 -0.76
CA ILE A 99 9.41 -16.55 -1.47
C ILE A 99 10.30 -15.32 -1.68
N ARG A 100 11.02 -14.88 -0.64
CA ARG A 100 11.98 -13.78 -0.72
C ARG A 100 13.04 -14.02 -1.79
N LYS A 101 13.67 -15.20 -1.81
CA LYS A 101 14.67 -15.57 -2.83
C LYS A 101 14.08 -15.58 -4.23
N HIS A 102 12.83 -16.05 -4.38
CA HIS A 102 12.15 -16.05 -5.66
C HIS A 102 11.90 -14.62 -6.17
N PHE A 103 11.40 -13.72 -5.31
CA PHE A 103 11.25 -12.30 -5.64
C PHE A 103 12.57 -11.63 -5.97
N GLN A 104 13.62 -11.84 -5.17
CA GLN A 104 14.96 -11.29 -5.44
C GLN A 104 15.53 -11.77 -6.78
N ALA A 105 15.29 -13.03 -7.16
CA ALA A 105 15.70 -13.54 -8.46
C ALA A 105 14.95 -12.83 -9.61
N LEU A 106 13.64 -12.59 -9.45
CA LEU A 106 12.84 -11.85 -10.43
C LEU A 106 13.27 -10.38 -10.53
N GLN A 107 13.54 -9.72 -9.41
CA GLN A 107 14.07 -8.35 -9.41
C GLN A 107 15.41 -8.30 -10.15
N SER A 108 16.32 -9.24 -9.88
CA SER A 108 17.62 -9.31 -10.57
C SER A 108 17.48 -9.55 -12.08
N GLU A 109 16.39 -10.17 -12.53
CA GLU A 109 16.08 -10.42 -13.95
C GLU A 109 15.40 -9.20 -14.61
N LEU A 110 14.50 -8.51 -13.90
CA LEU A 110 13.65 -7.46 -14.45
C LEU A 110 14.19 -6.04 -14.26
N THR A 111 14.84 -5.74 -13.13
CA THR A 111 15.43 -4.41 -12.89
C THR A 111 16.40 -3.97 -13.99
N PRO A 112 17.26 -4.83 -14.56
CA PRO A 112 18.13 -4.44 -15.68
C PRO A 112 17.39 -4.03 -16.98
N LEU A 113 16.08 -4.25 -17.06
CA LEU A 113 15.25 -3.77 -18.19
C LEU A 113 14.88 -2.28 -18.04
N LEU A 114 15.08 -1.72 -16.85
CA LEU A 114 14.97 -0.28 -16.62
C LEU A 114 16.25 0.41 -17.10
N PRO A 115 16.12 1.59 -17.74
CA PRO A 115 17.28 2.32 -18.23
C PRO A 115 18.10 2.90 -17.09
N ASP A 116 19.40 3.00 -17.27
CA ASP A 116 20.25 3.88 -16.45
C ASP A 116 19.95 5.33 -16.83
N LYS A 117 19.70 6.18 -15.84
CA LYS A 117 19.31 7.59 -15.98
C LYS A 117 20.13 8.52 -15.07
N GLU A 118 21.42 8.21 -14.89
CA GLU A 118 22.34 9.04 -14.10
C GLU A 118 22.50 10.45 -14.69
N ASP A 119 22.43 10.58 -16.02
CA ASP A 119 22.44 11.87 -16.71
C ASP A 119 21.26 12.76 -16.32
N ILE A 120 20.07 12.16 -16.12
CA ILE A 120 18.87 12.88 -15.68
C ILE A 120 19.00 13.28 -14.21
N LEU A 121 19.52 12.40 -13.35
CA LEU A 121 19.79 12.73 -11.95
C LEU A 121 20.79 13.88 -11.82
N GLN A 122 21.85 13.89 -12.64
CA GLN A 122 22.81 14.98 -12.65
C GLN A 122 22.17 16.29 -13.10
N LYS A 123 21.40 16.29 -14.19
CA LYS A 123 20.64 17.45 -14.68
C LYS A 123 19.71 17.97 -13.58
N MET A 124 18.97 17.09 -12.93
CA MET A 124 18.06 17.43 -11.82
C MET A 124 18.84 18.03 -10.63
N SER A 125 20.05 17.53 -10.35
CA SER A 125 20.91 18.04 -9.28
C SER A 125 21.42 19.45 -9.55
N ASP A 126 21.66 19.78 -10.81
CA ASP A 126 22.09 21.12 -11.23
C ASP A 126 20.92 22.12 -11.14
N GLU A 127 19.68 21.67 -11.36
CA GLU A 127 18.46 22.50 -11.26
C GLU A 127 17.98 22.66 -9.81
N ASP A 128 17.82 21.56 -9.07
CA ASP A 128 17.39 21.52 -7.66
C ASP A 128 17.95 20.30 -6.93
N ARG A 129 19.05 20.51 -6.22
CA ARG A 129 19.72 19.46 -5.45
C ARG A 129 18.82 18.78 -4.41
N GLN A 130 17.81 19.50 -3.89
CA GLN A 130 16.92 18.97 -2.86
C GLN A 130 16.02 17.88 -3.43
N THR A 131 15.37 18.11 -4.55
CA THR A 131 14.53 17.12 -5.23
C THR A 131 15.38 16.00 -5.86
N ALA A 132 16.57 16.34 -6.39
CA ALA A 132 17.52 15.35 -6.89
C ALA A 132 17.96 14.33 -5.82
N ASN A 133 18.19 14.76 -4.58
CA ASN A 133 18.53 13.84 -3.48
C ASN A 133 17.37 12.86 -3.17
N MET A 134 16.11 13.31 -3.29
CA MET A 134 14.95 12.42 -3.14
C MET A 134 14.91 11.39 -4.28
N ALA A 135 15.08 11.85 -5.52
CA ALA A 135 15.11 10.99 -6.70
C ALA A 135 16.30 10.01 -6.65
N HIS A 136 17.47 10.45 -6.22
CA HIS A 136 18.65 9.60 -6.03
C HIS A 136 18.38 8.46 -5.06
N TYR A 137 17.73 8.73 -3.91
CA TYR A 137 17.35 7.69 -2.95
C TYR A 137 16.48 6.60 -3.61
N ILE A 138 15.43 7.00 -4.34
CA ILE A 138 14.54 6.03 -5.00
C ILE A 138 15.30 5.23 -6.07
N SER A 139 16.17 5.90 -6.87
CA SER A 139 16.93 5.24 -7.93
C SER A 139 17.92 4.20 -7.37
N HIS A 140 18.68 4.55 -6.34
CA HIS A 140 19.76 3.72 -5.84
C HIS A 140 19.34 2.70 -4.77
N SER A 141 18.33 3.04 -3.96
CA SER A 141 17.88 2.14 -2.89
C SER A 141 16.72 1.24 -3.33
N ALA A 142 15.78 1.75 -4.14
CA ALA A 142 14.64 0.98 -4.61
C ALA A 142 14.79 0.49 -6.08
N GLY A 143 15.80 0.95 -6.81
CA GLY A 143 16.09 0.51 -8.18
C GLY A 143 15.18 1.09 -9.26
N TYR A 144 14.43 2.15 -8.99
CA TYR A 144 13.51 2.79 -9.94
C TYR A 144 14.07 4.12 -10.44
N PRO A 145 14.45 4.24 -11.73
CA PRO A 145 15.03 5.47 -12.27
C PRO A 145 14.02 6.61 -12.35
N VAL A 146 14.54 7.83 -12.40
CA VAL A 146 13.78 9.04 -12.69
C VAL A 146 13.74 9.30 -14.22
N TYR A 147 12.62 9.84 -14.72
CA TYR A 147 12.39 10.08 -16.14
C TYR A 147 11.99 11.52 -16.40
N ASP A 148 12.48 12.10 -17.50
CA ASP A 148 12.10 13.44 -17.99
C ASP A 148 11.21 13.37 -19.25
N ASN A 149 11.28 12.27 -20.04
CA ASN A 149 10.41 12.06 -21.19
C ASN A 149 9.09 11.37 -20.79
N THR A 150 8.28 12.04 -19.97
CA THR A 150 6.97 11.51 -19.55
C THR A 150 6.03 12.67 -19.22
N ASP A 151 4.86 12.69 -19.83
CA ASP A 151 3.75 13.53 -19.38
C ASP A 151 2.99 12.86 -18.25
N LEU A 152 2.58 13.66 -17.25
CA LEU A 152 1.83 13.19 -16.10
C LEU A 152 0.61 14.07 -15.89
N GLU A 153 -0.55 13.43 -15.81
CA GLU A 153 -1.83 14.05 -15.51
C GLU A 153 -2.34 13.57 -14.16
N PHE A 154 -2.68 14.50 -13.28
CA PHE A 154 -3.24 14.21 -11.98
C PHE A 154 -4.76 14.37 -12.01
N TYR A 155 -5.46 13.37 -11.51
CA TYR A 155 -6.92 13.37 -11.34
C TYR A 155 -7.24 13.49 -9.85
N PRO A 156 -7.74 14.64 -9.38
CA PRO A 156 -8.13 14.80 -7.99
C PRO A 156 -9.29 13.88 -7.61
N GLU A 157 -10.18 13.56 -8.55
CA GLU A 157 -11.31 12.65 -8.33
C GLU A 157 -11.07 11.30 -9.04
N ALA A 158 -11.32 10.20 -8.30
CA ALA A 158 -11.15 8.84 -8.83
C ALA A 158 -12.03 8.58 -10.07
N VAL A 159 -13.21 9.19 -10.14
CA VAL A 159 -14.14 9.04 -11.27
C VAL A 159 -13.50 9.52 -12.56
N ASP A 160 -12.84 10.68 -12.55
CA ASP A 160 -12.22 11.26 -13.75
C ASP A 160 -11.04 10.40 -14.23
N GLY A 161 -10.19 9.95 -13.27
CA GLY A 161 -9.10 9.05 -13.58
C GLY A 161 -9.58 7.70 -14.14
N PHE A 162 -10.68 7.18 -13.62
CA PHE A 162 -11.29 5.93 -14.07
C PHE A 162 -11.90 6.04 -15.47
N GLU A 163 -12.56 7.15 -15.80
CA GLU A 163 -13.06 7.41 -17.15
C GLU A 163 -11.90 7.54 -18.16
N ALA A 164 -10.86 8.31 -17.81
CA ALA A 164 -9.65 8.42 -18.63
C ALA A 164 -8.98 7.05 -18.85
N GLN A 165 -8.95 6.20 -17.83
CA GLN A 165 -8.42 4.84 -17.93
C GLN A 165 -9.24 3.98 -18.90
N LYS A 166 -10.58 4.04 -18.84
CA LYS A 166 -11.45 3.31 -19.79
C LYS A 166 -11.23 3.76 -21.23
N GLU A 167 -11.09 5.07 -21.46
CA GLU A 167 -10.82 5.61 -22.80
C GLU A 167 -9.45 5.15 -23.32
N ALA A 168 -8.41 5.13 -22.46
CA ALA A 168 -7.10 4.63 -22.83
C ALA A 168 -7.10 3.12 -23.15
N LEU A 169 -7.84 2.32 -22.37
CA LEU A 169 -7.98 0.87 -22.61
C LEU A 169 -8.58 0.56 -23.99
N LYS A 170 -9.54 1.36 -24.48
CA LYS A 170 -10.11 1.20 -25.82
C LYS A 170 -9.07 1.37 -26.94
N GLN A 171 -7.97 2.08 -26.68
CA GLN A 171 -6.90 2.34 -27.66
C GLN A 171 -5.81 1.27 -27.68
N ALA A 172 -5.84 0.31 -26.76
CA ALA A 172 -4.86 -0.77 -26.66
C ALA A 172 -4.76 -1.58 -27.96
N LYS A 173 -3.52 -1.90 -28.38
CA LYS A 173 -3.22 -2.62 -29.63
C LYS A 173 -2.42 -3.90 -29.42
N LYS A 174 -1.61 -3.98 -28.34
CA LYS A 174 -0.67 -5.08 -28.09
C LYS A 174 -1.02 -5.81 -26.81
N PHE A 175 -1.00 -5.09 -25.68
CA PHE A 175 -1.27 -5.69 -24.38
C PHE A 175 -1.87 -4.70 -23.37
N ILE A 176 -2.61 -5.26 -22.41
CA ILE A 176 -3.17 -4.58 -21.23
C ILE A 176 -2.75 -5.38 -20.02
N PHE A 177 -2.09 -4.73 -19.05
CA PHE A 177 -1.78 -5.28 -17.75
C PHE A 177 -2.55 -4.52 -16.68
N MET A 178 -3.22 -5.25 -15.78
CA MET A 178 -3.99 -4.67 -14.68
C MET A 178 -3.71 -5.44 -13.38
N GLU A 179 -3.37 -4.72 -12.34
CA GLU A 179 -3.08 -5.24 -11.00
C GLU A 179 -3.83 -4.39 -9.97
N TYR A 180 -4.75 -5.00 -9.22
CA TYR A 180 -5.59 -4.30 -8.25
C TYR A 180 -5.76 -5.11 -6.98
N HIS A 181 -5.70 -4.43 -5.81
CA HIS A 181 -5.97 -5.07 -4.54
C HIS A 181 -7.40 -5.59 -4.45
N ALA A 182 -8.38 -4.78 -4.82
CA ALA A 182 -9.79 -5.17 -4.78
C ALA A 182 -10.49 -4.93 -6.11
N ILE A 183 -11.23 -5.94 -6.56
CA ILE A 183 -12.13 -5.86 -7.71
C ILE A 183 -13.51 -6.30 -7.23
N GLU A 184 -14.52 -5.48 -7.46
CA GLU A 184 -15.93 -5.81 -7.27
C GLU A 184 -16.58 -6.05 -8.63
N ASP A 185 -17.15 -7.24 -8.84
CA ASP A 185 -17.89 -7.53 -10.09
C ASP A 185 -19.29 -6.89 -10.04
N ALA A 186 -19.31 -5.55 -10.02
CA ALA A 186 -20.48 -4.71 -9.89
C ALA A 186 -20.51 -3.63 -10.99
N GLN A 187 -21.23 -2.53 -10.78
CA GLN A 187 -21.54 -1.54 -11.81
C GLN A 187 -20.28 -0.84 -12.34
N SER A 188 -19.36 -0.42 -11.47
CA SER A 188 -18.12 0.26 -11.88
C SER A 188 -17.27 -0.63 -12.80
N PHE A 189 -17.03 -1.88 -12.39
CA PHE A 189 -16.19 -2.80 -13.15
C PHE A 189 -16.87 -3.34 -14.41
N ALA A 190 -18.21 -3.38 -14.49
CA ALA A 190 -18.94 -3.95 -15.64
C ALA A 190 -18.56 -3.27 -16.97
N GLY A 191 -18.46 -1.93 -16.97
CA GLY A 191 -18.05 -1.17 -18.17
C GLY A 191 -16.62 -1.46 -18.59
N MET A 192 -15.68 -1.48 -17.63
CA MET A 192 -14.28 -1.82 -17.89
C MET A 192 -14.13 -3.28 -18.35
N LYS A 193 -14.83 -4.23 -17.72
CA LYS A 193 -14.85 -5.65 -18.08
C LYS A 193 -15.28 -5.85 -19.54
N SER A 194 -16.29 -5.12 -20.01
CA SER A 194 -16.73 -5.17 -21.42
C SER A 194 -15.61 -4.74 -22.37
N ILE A 195 -14.91 -3.64 -22.06
CA ILE A 195 -13.76 -3.17 -22.87
C ILE A 195 -12.66 -4.23 -22.92
N LEU A 196 -12.32 -4.84 -21.77
CA LEU A 196 -11.29 -5.89 -21.71
C LEU A 196 -11.67 -7.11 -22.56
N PHE A 197 -12.95 -7.51 -22.54
CA PHE A 197 -13.46 -8.63 -23.38
C PHE A 197 -13.39 -8.32 -24.87
N GLU A 198 -13.71 -7.09 -25.27
CA GLU A 198 -13.60 -6.64 -26.66
C GLU A 198 -12.14 -6.66 -27.11
N LYS A 199 -11.22 -6.10 -26.30
CA LYS A 199 -9.80 -6.08 -26.59
C LYS A 199 -9.18 -7.48 -26.69
N ALA A 200 -9.55 -8.39 -25.81
CA ALA A 200 -9.11 -9.78 -25.88
C ALA A 200 -9.60 -10.46 -27.18
N LYS A 201 -10.85 -10.20 -27.62
CA LYS A 201 -11.36 -10.68 -28.91
C LYS A 201 -10.65 -10.08 -30.13
N GLU A 202 -10.14 -8.85 -30.02
CA GLU A 202 -9.33 -8.19 -31.03
C GLU A 202 -7.89 -8.75 -31.08
N GLY A 203 -7.51 -9.65 -30.18
CA GLY A 203 -6.18 -10.27 -30.09
C GLY A 203 -5.19 -9.51 -29.22
N VAL A 204 -5.63 -8.51 -28.47
CA VAL A 204 -4.81 -7.83 -27.44
C VAL A 204 -4.58 -8.79 -26.29
N GLU A 205 -3.33 -8.93 -25.85
CA GLU A 205 -3.00 -9.71 -24.66
C GLU A 205 -3.49 -9.00 -23.40
N VAL A 206 -4.41 -9.61 -22.64
CA VAL A 206 -4.95 -9.01 -21.41
C VAL A 206 -4.56 -9.87 -20.21
N ARG A 207 -3.86 -9.27 -19.24
CA ARG A 207 -3.46 -9.89 -17.98
C ARG A 207 -4.06 -9.13 -16.80
N LEU A 208 -4.68 -9.87 -15.87
CA LEU A 208 -5.33 -9.33 -14.68
C LEU A 208 -4.80 -10.02 -13.42
N ILE A 209 -4.35 -9.23 -12.45
CA ILE A 209 -4.00 -9.68 -11.10
C ILE A 209 -4.95 -9.05 -10.10
N TYR A 210 -5.39 -9.84 -9.11
CA TYR A 210 -6.06 -9.32 -7.93
C TYR A 210 -5.64 -10.04 -6.66
N ASP A 211 -5.76 -9.33 -5.51
CA ASP A 211 -5.48 -9.91 -4.20
C ASP A 211 -6.71 -10.68 -3.69
N ASP A 212 -6.50 -11.93 -3.20
CA ASP A 212 -7.62 -12.80 -2.74
C ASP A 212 -8.37 -12.18 -1.55
N VAL A 213 -7.66 -11.55 -0.60
CA VAL A 213 -8.29 -10.93 0.59
C VAL A 213 -9.02 -9.65 0.21
N GLY A 214 -8.37 -8.80 -0.59
CA GLY A 214 -8.93 -7.52 -1.03
C GLY A 214 -10.21 -7.68 -1.83
N SER A 215 -10.29 -8.72 -2.67
CA SER A 215 -11.46 -9.00 -3.52
C SER A 215 -12.46 -9.97 -2.88
N MET A 216 -12.15 -10.50 -1.68
CA MET A 216 -13.01 -11.47 -1.01
C MET A 216 -14.32 -10.83 -0.56
N GLY A 217 -15.45 -11.40 -0.99
CA GLY A 217 -16.77 -10.82 -0.76
C GLY A 217 -17.28 -9.93 -1.89
N PHE A 218 -16.42 -9.52 -2.82
CA PHE A 218 -16.75 -8.67 -3.96
C PHE A 218 -16.88 -9.43 -5.28
N ILE A 219 -16.19 -10.58 -5.40
CA ILE A 219 -16.21 -11.43 -6.60
C ILE A 219 -16.66 -12.84 -6.28
N ASN A 220 -17.13 -13.55 -7.32
CA ASN A 220 -17.53 -14.94 -7.24
C ASN A 220 -16.33 -15.89 -7.34
N THR A 221 -16.47 -17.11 -6.86
CA THR A 221 -15.42 -18.13 -6.90
C THR A 221 -15.06 -18.60 -8.31
N ASP A 222 -15.89 -18.33 -9.30
CA ASP A 222 -15.70 -18.64 -10.72
C ASP A 222 -15.20 -17.46 -11.56
N PHE A 223 -14.92 -16.31 -10.92
CA PHE A 223 -14.46 -15.08 -11.59
C PHE A 223 -13.26 -15.33 -12.52
N VAL A 224 -12.24 -16.06 -12.05
CA VAL A 224 -11.08 -16.41 -12.89
C VAL A 224 -11.50 -17.18 -14.12
N LYS A 225 -12.35 -18.20 -13.97
CA LYS A 225 -12.86 -19.00 -15.11
C LYS A 225 -13.66 -18.14 -16.10
N GLN A 226 -14.42 -17.18 -15.58
CA GLN A 226 -15.16 -16.24 -16.42
C GLN A 226 -14.20 -15.36 -17.23
N MET A 227 -13.15 -14.80 -16.62
CA MET A 227 -12.14 -14.01 -17.33
C MET A 227 -11.42 -14.85 -18.39
N GLU A 228 -10.93 -16.04 -18.01
CA GLU A 228 -10.21 -16.96 -18.91
C GLU A 228 -11.07 -17.43 -20.09
N SER A 229 -12.38 -17.64 -19.89
CA SER A 229 -13.31 -18.01 -20.96
C SER A 229 -13.46 -16.93 -22.04
N GLN A 230 -13.08 -15.69 -21.74
CA GLN A 230 -13.09 -14.56 -22.66
C GLN A 230 -11.69 -14.20 -23.17
N GLY A 231 -10.69 -15.06 -22.94
CA GLY A 231 -9.31 -14.86 -23.39
C GLY A 231 -8.44 -13.98 -22.50
N ILE A 232 -8.90 -13.59 -21.32
CA ILE A 232 -8.14 -12.82 -20.33
C ILE A 232 -7.36 -13.75 -19.42
N GLN A 233 -6.05 -13.59 -19.34
CA GLN A 233 -5.24 -14.29 -18.35
C GLN A 233 -5.45 -13.66 -16.97
N CYS A 234 -5.94 -14.44 -15.98
CA CYS A 234 -6.30 -13.93 -14.67
C CYS A 234 -5.56 -14.69 -13.57
N ARG A 235 -4.92 -13.97 -12.63
CA ARG A 235 -4.18 -14.56 -11.51
C ARG A 235 -4.62 -13.99 -10.17
N ILE A 236 -4.62 -14.86 -9.16
CA ILE A 236 -4.94 -14.51 -7.77
C ILE A 236 -3.63 -14.41 -7.00
N PHE A 237 -3.36 -13.24 -6.41
CA PHE A 237 -2.26 -13.10 -5.49
C PHE A 237 -2.63 -13.66 -4.12
N ASN A 238 -1.72 -14.45 -3.55
CA ASN A 238 -1.73 -14.97 -2.17
C ASN A 238 -3.09 -15.51 -1.73
N LYS A 239 -3.60 -16.50 -2.47
CA LYS A 239 -4.87 -17.18 -2.20
C LYS A 239 -4.90 -17.78 -0.79
N ILE A 240 -5.95 -17.48 -0.03
CA ILE A 240 -6.14 -18.06 1.29
C ILE A 240 -6.49 -19.54 1.17
N VAL A 241 -5.59 -20.37 1.71
CA VAL A 241 -5.80 -21.80 1.89
C VAL A 241 -5.81 -22.08 3.39
N PRO A 242 -6.89 -22.65 3.96
CA PRO A 242 -6.94 -23.03 5.36
C PRO A 242 -5.74 -23.90 5.73
N PHE A 243 -5.10 -23.62 6.86
CA PHE A 243 -3.96 -24.36 7.48
C PHE A 243 -2.55 -24.16 6.88
N VAL A 244 -2.36 -23.53 5.73
CA VAL A 244 -1.04 -23.60 5.06
C VAL A 244 -0.34 -22.24 4.90
N ASN A 245 -1.02 -21.10 5.12
CA ASN A 245 -0.45 -19.84 4.65
C ASN A 245 -0.02 -18.89 5.77
N MET A 246 1.28 -18.96 6.15
CA MET A 246 1.93 -17.99 7.06
C MET A 246 2.27 -16.66 6.37
N PHE A 247 2.19 -16.59 5.04
CA PHE A 247 2.37 -15.39 4.21
C PHE A 247 1.13 -14.49 4.17
N MET A 248 0.10 -14.78 4.97
CA MET A 248 -1.19 -14.08 4.95
C MET A 248 -1.11 -12.57 5.20
N ASN A 249 -0.06 -12.09 5.87
CA ASN A 249 0.10 -10.66 6.16
C ASN A 249 0.57 -9.84 4.96
N ASN A 250 1.30 -10.46 4.02
CA ASN A 250 1.79 -9.77 2.84
C ASN A 250 0.69 -9.77 1.79
N ARG A 251 0.14 -8.59 1.50
CA ARG A 251 -0.92 -8.40 0.52
C ARG A 251 -0.42 -7.55 -0.64
N ASP A 252 -0.95 -7.82 -1.81
CA ASP A 252 -0.78 -6.93 -2.95
C ASP A 252 -1.77 -5.77 -2.82
N HIS A 253 -1.24 -4.57 -2.55
CA HIS A 253 -2.06 -3.36 -2.41
C HIS A 253 -1.82 -2.39 -3.56
N ARG A 254 -1.08 -2.80 -4.60
CA ARG A 254 -0.82 -2.00 -5.80
C ARG A 254 -2.09 -1.79 -6.62
N LYS A 255 -2.12 -0.71 -7.38
CA LYS A 255 -3.12 -0.38 -8.38
C LYS A 255 -2.37 0.10 -9.60
N ILE A 256 -2.21 -0.78 -10.57
CA ILE A 256 -1.42 -0.53 -11.77
C ILE A 256 -2.25 -0.90 -12.99
N THR A 257 -2.28 -0.02 -13.98
CA THR A 257 -2.71 -0.37 -15.33
C THR A 257 -1.64 0.07 -16.30
N VAL A 258 -1.21 -0.84 -17.18
CA VAL A 258 -0.26 -0.56 -18.27
C VAL A 258 -0.93 -0.92 -19.59
N ILE A 259 -0.83 -0.02 -20.56
CA ILE A 259 -1.37 -0.18 -21.90
C ILE A 259 -0.24 -0.03 -22.90
N ASP A 260 0.04 -1.09 -23.63
CA ASP A 260 1.06 -1.16 -24.71
C ASP A 260 2.47 -0.70 -24.27
N GLY A 261 2.76 -0.64 -22.95
CA GLY A 261 4.02 -0.14 -22.41
C GLY A 261 4.25 1.36 -22.57
N GLN A 262 3.23 2.13 -22.99
CA GLN A 262 3.33 3.55 -23.29
C GLN A 262 2.45 4.42 -22.40
N VAL A 263 1.27 3.93 -21.98
CA VAL A 263 0.36 4.62 -21.08
C VAL A 263 0.22 3.80 -19.80
N GLY A 264 0.32 4.47 -18.66
CA GLY A 264 0.21 3.85 -17.35
C GLY A 264 -0.70 4.64 -16.42
N PHE A 265 -1.40 3.93 -15.52
CA PHE A 265 -2.21 4.52 -14.46
C PHE A 265 -1.83 3.94 -13.11
N THR A 266 -1.83 4.77 -12.08
CA THR A 266 -1.80 4.35 -10.68
C THR A 266 -2.55 5.36 -9.82
N GLY A 267 -2.82 5.02 -8.55
CA GLY A 267 -3.54 5.89 -7.63
C GLY A 267 -4.06 5.15 -6.41
N GLY A 268 -4.98 5.77 -5.67
CA GLY A 268 -5.52 5.20 -4.45
C GLY A 268 -6.70 4.26 -4.65
N TYR A 269 -7.45 4.39 -5.75
CA TYR A 269 -8.73 3.70 -5.96
C TYR A 269 -8.59 2.22 -6.36
N ASN A 270 -9.49 1.40 -5.82
CA ASN A 270 -9.76 0.04 -6.30
C ASN A 270 -10.93 0.04 -7.30
N LEU A 271 -11.18 -1.11 -7.90
CA LEU A 271 -12.27 -1.27 -8.86
C LEU A 271 -13.55 -1.76 -8.15
N ALA A 272 -14.14 -0.90 -7.32
CA ALA A 272 -15.40 -1.16 -6.61
C ALA A 272 -16.28 0.08 -6.58
N ASP A 273 -17.58 -0.11 -6.47
CA ASP A 273 -18.60 0.93 -6.67
C ASP A 273 -18.46 2.12 -5.69
N GLU A 274 -18.00 1.87 -4.48
CA GLU A 274 -17.81 2.89 -3.45
C GLU A 274 -16.71 3.91 -3.82
N TYR A 275 -15.65 3.48 -4.52
CA TYR A 275 -14.53 4.36 -4.92
C TYR A 275 -14.93 5.41 -5.96
N PHE A 276 -16.01 5.16 -6.67
CA PHE A 276 -16.52 6.04 -7.73
C PHE A 276 -17.83 6.71 -7.33
N ASN A 277 -18.16 6.73 -6.05
CA ASN A 277 -19.37 7.33 -5.51
C ASN A 277 -20.67 6.81 -6.17
N ILE A 278 -20.67 5.55 -6.63
CA ILE A 278 -21.89 4.85 -7.08
C ILE A 278 -22.69 4.38 -5.86
N THR A 279 -21.99 3.98 -4.80
CA THR A 279 -22.54 3.68 -3.48
C THR A 279 -21.87 4.55 -2.42
N HIS A 280 -22.56 4.86 -1.31
CA HIS A 280 -22.07 5.79 -0.28
C HIS A 280 -22.09 5.16 1.12
N PRO A 281 -21.38 4.04 1.38
CA PRO A 281 -21.43 3.38 2.69
C PRO A 281 -20.85 4.25 3.82
N TYR A 282 -19.96 5.20 3.49
CA TYR A 282 -19.24 6.05 4.43
C TYR A 282 -19.28 7.55 4.02
N GLY A 283 -20.39 8.00 3.43
CA GLY A 283 -20.50 9.33 2.85
C GLY A 283 -19.79 9.43 1.49
N LEU A 284 -19.35 10.64 1.11
CA LEU A 284 -18.57 10.80 -0.12
C LEU A 284 -17.21 10.14 0.02
N TRP A 285 -16.80 9.40 -1.01
CA TRP A 285 -15.49 8.75 -1.09
C TRP A 285 -14.54 9.62 -1.88
N LYS A 286 -13.49 10.12 -1.23
CA LYS A 286 -12.42 10.89 -1.86
C LYS A 286 -11.24 9.98 -2.18
N ASP A 287 -10.93 9.84 -3.46
CA ASP A 287 -9.73 9.14 -3.94
C ASP A 287 -9.20 9.81 -5.20
N ASN A 288 -8.01 9.45 -5.62
CA ASN A 288 -7.29 10.10 -6.72
C ASN A 288 -6.51 9.11 -7.58
N GLY A 289 -5.97 9.63 -8.69
CA GLY A 289 -5.08 8.86 -9.55
C GLY A 289 -4.18 9.75 -10.42
N VAL A 290 -3.22 9.11 -11.06
CA VAL A 290 -2.35 9.71 -12.08
C VAL A 290 -2.33 8.85 -13.33
N ARG A 291 -2.28 9.52 -14.49
CA ARG A 291 -1.99 8.95 -15.79
C ARG A 291 -0.59 9.39 -16.21
N MET A 292 0.17 8.47 -16.73
CA MET A 292 1.51 8.71 -17.28
C MET A 292 1.54 8.26 -18.74
N GLU A 293 2.24 9.03 -19.58
CA GLU A 293 2.49 8.67 -20.98
C GLU A 293 3.95 8.96 -21.32
N GLY A 294 4.70 7.93 -21.70
CA GLY A 294 6.12 8.00 -21.98
C GLY A 294 6.99 7.01 -21.21
N ASP A 295 8.26 7.34 -21.01
CA ASP A 295 9.30 6.43 -20.52
C ASP A 295 9.02 5.85 -19.12
N ALA A 296 8.40 6.62 -18.22
CA ALA A 296 8.16 6.20 -16.84
C ALA A 296 7.22 4.97 -16.74
N VAL A 297 6.43 4.68 -17.78
CA VAL A 297 5.56 3.50 -17.82
C VAL A 297 6.35 2.20 -17.77
N ARG A 298 7.65 2.22 -18.14
CA ARG A 298 8.55 1.06 -18.00
C ARG A 298 8.65 0.58 -16.55
N SER A 299 8.71 1.51 -15.58
CA SER A 299 8.74 1.14 -14.16
C SER A 299 7.45 0.42 -13.74
N LEU A 300 6.26 0.89 -14.15
CA LEU A 300 5.00 0.20 -13.87
C LEU A 300 4.94 -1.17 -14.56
N THR A 301 5.50 -1.29 -15.76
CA THR A 301 5.58 -2.56 -16.49
C THR A 301 6.44 -3.58 -15.75
N VAL A 302 7.62 -3.17 -15.24
CA VAL A 302 8.47 -4.02 -14.40
C VAL A 302 7.74 -4.47 -13.15
N MET A 303 7.10 -3.56 -12.41
CA MET A 303 6.35 -3.87 -11.19
C MET A 303 5.27 -4.94 -11.44
N PHE A 304 4.50 -4.78 -12.52
CA PHE A 304 3.48 -5.76 -12.89
C PHE A 304 4.09 -7.13 -13.24
N LEU A 305 5.14 -7.16 -14.06
CA LEU A 305 5.78 -8.39 -14.50
C LEU A 305 6.46 -9.14 -13.34
N GLU A 306 7.02 -8.43 -12.36
CA GLU A 306 7.53 -9.02 -11.13
C GLU A 306 6.42 -9.78 -10.39
N MET A 307 5.27 -9.12 -10.14
CA MET A 307 4.16 -9.76 -9.45
C MET A 307 3.55 -10.90 -10.26
N TRP A 308 3.38 -10.70 -11.56
CA TRP A 308 2.86 -11.72 -12.46
C TRP A 308 3.68 -13.02 -12.41
N ASN A 309 5.01 -12.89 -12.50
CA ASN A 309 5.92 -14.04 -12.48
C ASN A 309 6.19 -14.56 -11.06
N ALA A 310 6.01 -13.74 -10.02
CA ALA A 310 6.08 -14.18 -8.64
C ALA A 310 4.93 -15.12 -8.26
N ILE A 311 3.73 -14.88 -8.79
CA ILE A 311 2.58 -15.79 -8.60
C ILE A 311 2.83 -17.11 -9.32
N LYS A 312 3.27 -17.04 -10.59
CA LYS A 312 3.62 -18.20 -11.40
C LYS A 312 4.54 -17.75 -12.54
N LYS A 313 5.78 -18.22 -12.53
CA LYS A 313 6.73 -17.89 -13.60
C LYS A 313 6.27 -18.52 -14.91
N THR A 314 5.96 -17.67 -15.89
CA THR A 314 5.54 -18.08 -17.24
C THR A 314 6.34 -17.39 -18.32
N ASP A 315 6.87 -16.20 -18.04
CA ASP A 315 7.60 -15.41 -19.01
C ASP A 315 9.09 -15.75 -18.93
N THR A 316 9.70 -15.90 -20.10
CA THR A 316 11.14 -16.12 -20.29
C THR A 316 11.78 -15.05 -21.17
N ASP A 317 10.95 -14.29 -21.89
CA ASP A 317 11.33 -13.13 -22.70
C ASP A 317 10.34 -12.00 -22.44
N TYR A 318 10.87 -10.84 -22.13
CA TYR A 318 10.10 -9.65 -21.78
C TYR A 318 10.13 -8.58 -22.89
N THR A 319 10.85 -8.82 -23.99
CA THR A 319 11.12 -7.83 -25.04
C THR A 319 9.84 -7.23 -25.62
N ALA A 320 8.78 -8.03 -25.76
CA ALA A 320 7.49 -7.58 -26.28
C ALA A 320 6.80 -6.51 -25.41
N TYR A 321 7.13 -6.45 -24.11
CA TYR A 321 6.51 -5.54 -23.15
C TYR A 321 7.28 -4.23 -22.96
N PHE A 322 8.46 -4.10 -23.58
CA PHE A 322 9.30 -2.89 -23.57
C PHE A 322 9.50 -2.34 -24.98
N PRO A 323 8.43 -1.86 -25.63
CA PRO A 323 8.53 -1.28 -26.96
C PRO A 323 9.43 -0.04 -26.93
N GLU A 324 9.96 0.33 -28.10
CA GLU A 324 10.56 1.64 -28.29
C GLU A 324 9.50 2.73 -28.06
N ILE A 325 9.81 3.67 -27.19
CA ILE A 325 8.93 4.79 -26.87
C ILE A 325 9.17 5.88 -27.90
N THR A 326 8.20 6.07 -28.78
CA THR A 326 8.22 7.14 -29.80
C THR A 326 7.59 8.44 -29.31
N TYR A 327 6.99 8.40 -28.12
CA TYR A 327 6.37 9.55 -27.47
C TYR A 327 7.43 10.56 -27.03
N THR A 328 7.17 11.84 -27.29
CA THR A 328 7.97 12.94 -26.79
C THR A 328 7.12 13.75 -25.83
N ALA A 329 7.57 13.88 -24.60
CA ALA A 329 6.88 14.63 -23.56
C ALA A 329 6.72 16.10 -23.94
N LYS A 330 5.57 16.66 -23.64
CA LYS A 330 5.21 18.08 -23.84
C LYS A 330 5.42 18.89 -22.56
N GLN A 331 5.39 18.22 -21.41
CA GLN A 331 5.58 18.81 -20.08
C GLN A 331 7.05 18.76 -19.68
N THR A 332 7.49 19.75 -18.90
CA THR A 332 8.79 19.75 -18.23
C THR A 332 8.73 19.02 -16.87
N GLY A 333 9.87 18.88 -16.20
CA GLY A 333 9.99 18.23 -14.90
C GLY A 333 10.12 16.71 -15.00
N TYR A 334 10.01 16.02 -13.87
CA TYR A 334 10.47 14.65 -13.73
C TYR A 334 9.39 13.76 -13.10
N VAL A 335 9.36 12.49 -13.49
CA VAL A 335 8.43 11.47 -12.97
C VAL A 335 9.22 10.23 -12.57
N GLN A 336 8.90 9.65 -11.41
CA GLN A 336 9.59 8.50 -10.85
C GLN A 336 8.61 7.55 -10.17
N PRO A 337 7.99 6.61 -10.92
CA PRO A 337 7.20 5.55 -10.31
C PRO A 337 8.12 4.58 -9.58
N TYR A 338 7.71 4.15 -8.38
CA TYR A 338 8.47 3.21 -7.56
C TYR A 338 7.54 2.24 -6.83
N ALA A 339 8.07 1.08 -6.46
CA ALA A 339 7.40 0.11 -5.61
C ALA A 339 8.01 0.08 -4.21
N ASP A 340 7.21 -0.36 -3.25
CA ASP A 340 7.64 -0.78 -1.92
C ASP A 340 7.38 -2.28 -1.77
N ASN A 341 8.37 -3.02 -1.27
CA ASN A 341 8.36 -4.48 -1.24
C ASN A 341 8.59 -4.99 0.19
N PRO A 342 7.61 -5.65 0.81
CA PRO A 342 7.74 -6.11 2.20
C PRO A 342 8.74 -7.28 2.37
N LEU A 343 9.34 -7.77 1.30
CA LEU A 343 10.28 -8.90 1.30
C LEU A 343 11.75 -8.48 1.24
N ASP A 344 12.05 -7.22 1.01
CA ASP A 344 13.39 -6.66 1.16
C ASP A 344 13.55 -6.00 2.55
N ASP A 345 14.69 -5.43 2.80
CA ASP A 345 14.99 -4.76 4.07
C ASP A 345 14.88 -3.23 3.95
N GLU A 346 14.38 -2.73 2.79
CA GLU A 346 14.19 -1.31 2.52
C GLU A 346 12.70 -0.93 2.62
N HIS A 347 12.38 0.09 3.41
CA HIS A 347 11.02 0.61 3.57
C HIS A 347 10.87 1.87 2.73
N THR A 348 10.84 1.67 1.41
CA THR A 348 10.88 2.76 0.42
C THR A 348 9.77 3.77 0.63
N GLY A 349 8.54 3.33 0.87
CA GLY A 349 7.40 4.21 1.08
C GLY A 349 7.55 5.12 2.29
N GLU A 350 7.97 4.56 3.44
CA GLU A 350 8.22 5.35 4.65
C GLU A 350 9.35 6.36 4.44
N ASN A 351 10.46 5.89 3.83
CA ASN A 351 11.64 6.71 3.59
C ASN A 351 11.38 7.85 2.61
N VAL A 352 10.57 7.63 1.56
CA VAL A 352 10.14 8.69 0.63
C VAL A 352 9.33 9.76 1.37
N TYR A 353 8.34 9.38 2.18
CA TYR A 353 7.56 10.32 2.97
C TYR A 353 8.42 11.08 3.99
N MET A 354 9.39 10.40 4.62
CA MET A 354 10.35 11.07 5.51
C MET A 354 11.26 12.03 4.74
N ASN A 355 11.68 11.70 3.51
CA ASN A 355 12.45 12.60 2.66
C ASN A 355 11.66 13.85 2.29
N VAL A 356 10.37 13.73 1.93
CA VAL A 356 9.47 14.87 1.69
C VAL A 356 9.44 15.79 2.93
N LEU A 357 9.22 15.23 4.13
CA LEU A 357 9.17 16.00 5.38
C LEU A 357 10.52 16.66 5.75
N ASN A 358 11.63 15.95 5.55
CA ASN A 358 12.96 16.43 5.90
C ASN A 358 13.44 17.51 4.94
N SER A 359 13.04 17.41 3.68
CA SER A 359 13.36 18.36 2.63
C SER A 359 12.50 19.62 2.69
N ALA A 360 11.27 19.55 3.18
CA ALA A 360 10.31 20.65 3.22
C ALA A 360 10.85 21.88 3.95
N ARG A 361 10.61 23.06 3.39
CA ARG A 361 11.01 24.37 3.92
C ARG A 361 9.84 25.28 4.25
N GLU A 362 8.78 25.27 3.44
CA GLU A 362 7.61 26.13 3.59
C GLU A 362 6.41 25.34 4.06
N TYR A 363 6.05 24.25 3.36
CA TYR A 363 4.91 23.42 3.72
C TYR A 363 5.09 21.95 3.29
N ALA A 364 4.38 21.06 3.99
CA ALA A 364 4.23 19.65 3.62
C ALA A 364 2.84 19.16 4.00
N TYR A 365 2.01 18.81 3.03
CA TYR A 365 0.64 18.35 3.21
C TYR A 365 0.49 16.88 2.87
N PHE A 366 -0.28 16.16 3.69
CA PHE A 366 -0.51 14.73 3.56
C PHE A 366 -1.99 14.40 3.68
N ILE A 367 -2.48 13.42 2.93
CA ILE A 367 -3.78 12.79 3.11
C ILE A 367 -3.61 11.28 3.18
N THR A 368 -4.30 10.65 4.12
CA THR A 368 -4.26 9.20 4.33
C THR A 368 -5.52 8.71 5.01
N PRO A 369 -6.05 7.53 4.64
CA PRO A 369 -7.19 6.93 5.34
C PRO A 369 -6.85 6.48 6.75
N TYR A 370 -5.58 6.14 7.02
CA TYR A 370 -5.13 5.62 8.31
C TYR A 370 -3.82 6.29 8.73
N LEU A 371 -3.75 6.73 9.99
CA LEU A 371 -2.57 7.40 10.56
C LEU A 371 -2.06 6.57 11.75
N LEU A 372 -1.32 5.52 11.44
CA LEU A 372 -0.73 4.57 12.40
C LEU A 372 0.77 4.48 12.14
N ILE A 373 1.49 5.53 12.47
CA ILE A 373 2.88 5.78 12.07
C ILE A 373 3.91 5.33 13.11
N SER A 374 5.11 5.01 12.64
CA SER A 374 6.28 4.72 13.45
C SER A 374 6.70 5.92 14.33
N ASP A 375 7.56 5.69 15.29
CA ASP A 375 8.16 6.77 16.08
C ASP A 375 9.11 7.63 15.23
N GLU A 376 9.76 7.04 14.23
CA GLU A 376 10.62 7.69 13.23
C GLU A 376 9.80 8.67 12.37
N MET A 377 8.74 8.18 11.75
CA MET A 377 7.82 9.01 10.96
C MET A 377 7.20 10.13 11.79
N LYS A 378 6.71 9.81 13.00
CA LYS A 378 6.20 10.81 13.95
C LYS A 378 7.24 11.89 14.25
N LYS A 379 8.53 11.50 14.39
CA LYS A 379 9.64 12.43 14.63
C LYS A 379 9.86 13.32 13.41
N ALA A 380 9.81 12.77 12.19
CA ALA A 380 9.93 13.53 10.96
C ALA A 380 8.83 14.61 10.85
N PHE A 381 7.55 14.25 11.00
CA PHE A 381 6.43 15.20 11.03
C PHE A 381 6.62 16.32 12.05
N THR A 382 6.95 15.95 13.29
CA THR A 382 7.07 16.92 14.38
C THR A 382 8.33 17.77 14.26
N LEU A 383 9.40 17.28 13.67
CA LEU A 383 10.62 18.04 13.44
C LEU A 383 10.40 19.07 12.31
N ALA A 384 9.74 18.68 11.22
CA ALA A 384 9.38 19.60 10.14
C ALA A 384 8.53 20.77 10.69
N ALA A 385 7.45 20.48 11.42
CA ALA A 385 6.61 21.51 12.05
C ALA A 385 7.41 22.43 12.99
N ARG A 386 8.35 21.88 13.76
CA ARG A 386 9.19 22.68 14.68
C ARG A 386 10.27 23.51 13.99
N ARG A 387 10.63 23.15 12.74
CA ARG A 387 11.48 24.00 11.88
C ARG A 387 10.72 25.20 11.31
N GLY A 388 9.39 25.27 11.52
CA GLY A 388 8.53 26.33 10.97
C GLY A 388 7.81 25.94 9.69
N VAL A 389 7.92 24.69 9.23
CA VAL A 389 7.18 24.18 8.08
C VAL A 389 5.69 24.05 8.44
N ASP A 390 4.78 24.52 7.58
CA ASP A 390 3.33 24.28 7.73
C ASP A 390 3.02 22.82 7.38
N VAL A 391 2.91 21.98 8.40
CA VAL A 391 2.65 20.54 8.24
C VAL A 391 1.19 20.26 8.53
N ARG A 392 0.45 19.77 7.51
CA ARG A 392 -0.97 19.44 7.61
C ARG A 392 -1.23 17.99 7.22
N ILE A 393 -2.14 17.34 7.95
CA ILE A 393 -2.56 15.96 7.66
C ILE A 393 -4.09 15.92 7.60
N ILE A 394 -4.62 15.37 6.49
CA ILE A 394 -6.06 15.08 6.33
C ILE A 394 -6.29 13.59 6.60
N THR A 395 -7.32 13.28 7.36
CA THR A 395 -7.79 11.93 7.67
C THR A 395 -9.31 11.86 7.53
N PRO A 396 -9.93 10.66 7.46
CA PRO A 396 -11.37 10.55 7.31
C PRO A 396 -12.16 11.16 8.48
N GLY A 397 -13.27 11.83 8.18
CA GLY A 397 -14.27 12.25 9.15
C GLY A 397 -15.27 11.13 9.49
N ILE A 398 -15.65 10.32 8.48
CA ILE A 398 -16.51 9.14 8.64
C ILE A 398 -15.66 7.88 8.44
N PRO A 399 -15.55 6.98 9.43
CA PRO A 399 -14.67 5.82 9.33
C PRO A 399 -15.30 4.62 8.61
N ASP A 400 -14.49 3.88 7.85
CA ASP A 400 -14.79 2.54 7.35
C ASP A 400 -14.68 1.48 8.47
N LYS A 401 -13.65 1.60 9.33
CA LYS A 401 -13.32 0.69 10.43
C LYS A 401 -13.22 1.45 11.75
N LYS A 402 -14.23 1.34 12.60
CA LYS A 402 -14.33 2.09 13.88
C LYS A 402 -13.12 1.90 14.80
N PHE A 403 -12.49 0.70 14.80
CA PHE A 403 -11.35 0.42 15.66
C PHE A 403 -10.08 1.12 15.14
N VAL A 404 -9.80 1.02 13.83
CA VAL A 404 -8.67 1.69 13.17
C VAL A 404 -8.80 3.22 13.30
N TYR A 405 -10.00 3.75 13.19
CA TYR A 405 -10.27 5.17 13.39
C TYR A 405 -9.92 5.65 14.81
N LYS A 406 -10.29 4.87 15.84
CA LYS A 406 -9.89 5.18 17.23
C LYS A 406 -8.37 5.12 17.40
N ALA A 407 -7.71 4.16 16.76
CA ALA A 407 -6.26 4.03 16.76
C ALA A 407 -5.61 5.24 16.07
N THR A 408 -6.05 5.64 14.86
CA THR A 408 -5.62 6.86 14.13
C THR A 408 -5.71 8.09 15.04
N ARG A 409 -6.86 8.37 15.66
CA ARG A 409 -7.05 9.50 16.55
C ARG A 409 -6.15 9.46 17.79
N SER A 410 -5.61 8.30 18.14
CA SER A 410 -4.68 8.18 19.28
C SER A 410 -3.32 8.85 19.01
N TYR A 411 -2.96 9.07 17.74
CA TYR A 411 -1.72 9.75 17.32
C TYR A 411 -1.85 11.27 17.32
N TYR A 412 -3.04 11.84 17.12
CA TYR A 412 -3.26 13.28 16.94
C TYR A 412 -2.65 14.14 18.05
N ASN A 413 -2.93 13.83 19.33
CA ASN A 413 -2.45 14.67 20.44
C ASN A 413 -0.92 14.81 20.48
N ARG A 414 -0.17 13.78 20.05
CA ARG A 414 1.29 13.83 20.04
C ARG A 414 1.83 14.70 18.90
N LEU A 415 1.14 14.69 17.76
CA LEU A 415 1.46 15.48 16.57
C LEU A 415 1.11 16.97 16.80
N VAL A 416 -0.14 17.25 17.19
CA VAL A 416 -0.61 18.64 17.34
C VAL A 416 0.12 19.42 18.44
N LYS A 417 0.55 18.76 19.54
CA LYS A 417 1.39 19.39 20.57
C LYS A 417 2.76 19.83 20.07
N LYS A 418 3.16 19.38 18.90
CA LYS A 418 4.45 19.67 18.27
C LYS A 418 4.32 20.56 17.02
N GLY A 419 3.11 21.05 16.73
CA GLY A 419 2.87 22.02 15.67
C GLY A 419 2.25 21.46 14.41
N VAL A 420 2.03 20.14 14.31
CA VAL A 420 1.33 19.54 13.15
C VAL A 420 -0.16 19.87 13.25
N ARG A 421 -0.77 20.25 12.13
CA ARG A 421 -2.21 20.55 12.02
C ARG A 421 -2.94 19.32 11.47
N ILE A 422 -4.08 18.99 12.08
CA ILE A 422 -4.89 17.81 11.70
C ILE A 422 -6.28 18.26 11.24
N PHE A 423 -6.69 17.73 10.10
CA PHE A 423 -7.97 17.98 9.47
C PHE A 423 -8.73 16.67 9.29
N GLU A 424 -10.03 16.66 9.54
CA GLU A 424 -10.92 15.52 9.28
C GLU A 424 -11.84 15.86 8.10
N TYR A 425 -11.81 15.03 7.04
CA TYR A 425 -12.65 15.18 5.86
C TYR A 425 -14.12 14.92 6.21
N THR A 426 -14.91 15.97 6.33
CA THR A 426 -16.28 15.88 6.86
C THR A 426 -17.32 15.31 5.90
N PRO A 427 -17.19 15.43 4.54
CA PRO A 427 -18.17 14.84 3.62
C PRO A 427 -18.21 13.31 3.66
N GLY A 428 -17.13 12.65 4.13
CA GLY A 428 -17.11 11.19 4.14
C GLY A 428 -15.78 10.56 4.48
N PHE A 429 -15.40 9.56 3.68
CA PHE A 429 -14.15 8.80 3.83
C PHE A 429 -13.13 9.24 2.79
N CYS A 430 -12.01 9.80 3.24
CA CYS A 430 -10.88 10.07 2.35
C CYS A 430 -9.97 8.84 2.26
N HIS A 431 -9.83 8.30 1.07
CA HIS A 431 -9.00 7.13 0.79
C HIS A 431 -7.78 7.46 -0.07
N ALA A 432 -7.63 8.68 -0.56
CA ALA A 432 -6.44 9.15 -1.27
C ALA A 432 -5.18 9.01 -0.43
N LYS A 433 -4.05 8.70 -1.07
CA LYS A 433 -2.72 8.65 -0.49
C LYS A 433 -1.83 9.52 -1.34
N GLN A 434 -1.68 10.75 -0.88
CA GLN A 434 -0.83 11.73 -1.57
C GLN A 434 -0.16 12.66 -0.57
N CYS A 435 0.94 13.22 -1.00
CA CYS A 435 1.57 14.35 -0.32
C CYS A 435 2.12 15.36 -1.34
N VAL A 436 2.30 16.58 -0.90
CA VAL A 436 2.91 17.67 -1.68
C VAL A 436 3.76 18.54 -0.76
N SER A 437 4.85 19.07 -1.30
CA SER A 437 5.78 19.93 -0.56
C SER A 437 6.35 21.04 -1.45
N ASP A 438 6.31 22.28 -0.95
CA ASP A 438 7.03 23.45 -1.44
C ASP A 438 6.83 23.76 -2.94
N ASP A 439 5.72 23.37 -3.56
CA ASP A 439 5.45 23.44 -5.01
C ASP A 439 6.50 22.72 -5.88
N LYS A 440 7.31 21.84 -5.29
CA LYS A 440 8.44 21.18 -5.95
C LYS A 440 8.26 19.69 -6.16
N ALA A 441 7.65 19.01 -5.20
CA ALA A 441 7.53 17.57 -5.21
C ALA A 441 6.15 17.13 -4.73
N ALA A 442 5.61 16.10 -5.38
CA ALA A 442 4.42 15.41 -4.92
C ALA A 442 4.57 13.89 -5.09
N VAL A 443 3.83 13.15 -4.28
CA VAL A 443 3.74 11.68 -4.36
C VAL A 443 2.25 11.31 -4.37
N VAL A 444 1.86 10.48 -5.31
CA VAL A 444 0.49 9.93 -5.44
C VAL A 444 0.60 8.43 -5.65
N GLY A 445 -0.18 7.64 -4.90
CA GLY A 445 -0.12 6.18 -5.07
C GLY A 445 -1.00 5.42 -4.09
N THR A 446 -0.49 4.27 -3.68
CA THR A 446 -1.25 3.30 -2.89
C THR A 446 -0.88 3.29 -1.41
N ILE A 447 0.25 3.94 -1.02
CA ILE A 447 0.93 3.80 0.26
C ILE A 447 0.24 4.62 1.35
N ASN A 448 -0.44 3.95 2.28
CA ASN A 448 -1.02 4.60 3.46
C ASN A 448 0.06 4.93 4.51
N LEU A 449 -0.26 5.84 5.43
CA LEU A 449 0.52 6.10 6.64
C LEU A 449 0.12 5.12 7.76
N ASP A 450 0.23 3.80 7.49
CA ASP A 450 -0.01 2.75 8.48
C ASP A 450 1.00 1.59 8.36
N TYR A 451 1.13 0.80 9.44
CA TYR A 451 2.11 -0.29 9.51
C TYR A 451 1.91 -1.36 8.44
N ARG A 452 0.68 -1.60 7.99
CA ARG A 452 0.45 -2.63 6.96
C ARG A 452 0.99 -2.17 5.62
N SER A 453 0.70 -0.94 5.22
CA SER A 453 1.24 -0.36 3.99
C SER A 453 2.76 -0.24 4.04
N LEU A 454 3.30 0.32 5.13
CA LEU A 454 4.72 0.65 5.21
C LEU A 454 5.66 -0.55 5.44
N TYR A 455 5.12 -1.73 5.87
CA TYR A 455 5.97 -2.86 6.26
C TYR A 455 5.49 -4.24 5.80
N HIS A 456 4.26 -4.37 5.32
CA HIS A 456 3.67 -5.69 5.03
C HIS A 456 3.08 -5.84 3.64
N HIS A 457 2.71 -4.75 2.98
CA HIS A 457 2.07 -4.81 1.68
C HIS A 457 3.08 -4.54 0.56
N PHE A 458 2.81 -5.13 -0.62
CA PHE A 458 3.38 -4.64 -1.85
C PHE A 458 2.60 -3.40 -2.25
N GLU A 459 3.31 -2.29 -2.37
CA GLU A 459 2.74 -0.98 -2.67
C GLU A 459 3.43 -0.37 -3.89
N ASN A 460 2.83 0.67 -4.47
CA ASN A 460 3.48 1.50 -5.46
C ASN A 460 3.03 2.95 -5.37
N ALA A 461 3.87 3.86 -5.82
CA ALA A 461 3.52 5.26 -5.97
C ALA A 461 4.31 5.89 -7.13
N ALA A 462 3.86 7.04 -7.57
CA ALA A 462 4.60 7.93 -8.45
C ALA A 462 5.04 9.16 -7.66
N ALA A 463 6.35 9.36 -7.55
CA ALA A 463 6.92 10.64 -7.18
C ALA A 463 7.12 11.49 -8.44
N PHE A 464 6.83 12.76 -8.37
CA PHE A 464 7.06 13.67 -9.49
C PHE A 464 7.52 15.05 -8.98
N TYR A 465 8.39 15.67 -9.78
CA TYR A 465 9.13 16.83 -9.37
C TYR A 465 9.03 17.89 -10.45
N HIS A 466 8.78 19.14 -10.05
CA HIS A 466 8.70 20.31 -10.95
C HIS A 466 7.74 20.11 -12.14
N LYS A 467 6.70 19.30 -11.96
CA LYS A 467 5.61 19.07 -12.92
C LYS A 467 4.43 19.99 -12.62
N ASP A 468 3.68 20.38 -13.63
CA ASP A 468 2.41 21.12 -13.45
C ASP A 468 1.43 20.36 -12.53
N ALA A 469 1.50 19.02 -12.53
CA ALA A 469 0.72 18.18 -11.65
C ALA A 469 1.01 18.40 -10.15
N VAL A 470 2.19 18.92 -9.76
CA VAL A 470 2.48 19.29 -8.37
C VAL A 470 1.53 20.41 -7.92
N ALA A 471 1.34 21.44 -8.76
CA ALA A 471 0.37 22.50 -8.51
C ALA A 471 -1.08 21.96 -8.47
N GLY A 472 -1.40 20.96 -9.29
CA GLY A 472 -2.69 20.26 -9.25
C GLY A 472 -2.95 19.57 -7.91
N VAL A 473 -1.94 18.83 -7.38
CA VAL A 473 -2.03 18.20 -6.06
C VAL A 473 -2.16 19.25 -4.96
N LYS A 474 -1.42 20.36 -5.05
CA LYS A 474 -1.53 21.47 -4.09
C LYS A 474 -2.93 22.09 -4.10
N ALA A 475 -3.49 22.34 -5.28
CA ALA A 475 -4.84 22.89 -5.44
C ALA A 475 -5.91 21.94 -4.87
N ASP A 476 -5.76 20.62 -5.06
CA ASP A 476 -6.64 19.62 -4.43
C ASP A 476 -6.59 19.69 -2.90
N PHE A 477 -5.40 19.83 -2.30
CA PHE A 477 -5.28 20.04 -0.85
C PHE A 477 -5.94 21.34 -0.39
N ASP A 478 -5.75 22.44 -1.12
CA ASP A 478 -6.36 23.73 -0.75
C ASP A 478 -7.89 23.64 -0.76
N HIS A 479 -8.47 22.99 -1.77
CA HIS A 479 -9.90 22.73 -1.82
C HIS A 479 -10.36 21.81 -0.68
N LEU A 480 -9.64 20.73 -0.40
CA LEU A 480 -9.98 19.80 0.68
C LEU A 480 -9.93 20.45 2.06
N PHE A 481 -9.04 21.42 2.31
CA PHE A 481 -9.02 22.14 3.59
C PHE A 481 -10.28 22.95 3.83
N GLU A 482 -10.97 23.42 2.79
CA GLU A 482 -12.25 24.11 2.89
C GLU A 482 -13.39 23.14 3.29
N GLU A 483 -13.33 21.87 2.85
CA GLU A 483 -14.30 20.82 3.17
C GLU A 483 -14.05 20.11 4.48
N CYS A 484 -12.83 20.24 5.03
CA CYS A 484 -12.41 19.56 6.25
C CYS A 484 -12.70 20.37 7.50
N HIS A 485 -12.94 19.67 8.60
CA HIS A 485 -12.94 20.26 9.94
C HIS A 485 -11.55 20.18 10.57
N GLU A 486 -10.94 21.33 10.91
CA GLU A 486 -9.68 21.34 11.64
C GLU A 486 -9.89 20.98 13.11
N VAL A 487 -9.26 19.87 13.55
CA VAL A 487 -9.38 19.34 14.92
C VAL A 487 -8.15 19.64 15.78
N THR A 488 -7.20 20.43 15.30
CA THR A 488 -5.91 20.71 15.96
C THR A 488 -6.08 21.17 17.40
N GLU A 489 -6.87 22.21 17.65
CA GLU A 489 -7.06 22.75 19.00
C GLU A 489 -7.81 21.79 19.93
N GLN A 490 -8.79 21.03 19.40
CA GLN A 490 -9.50 20.02 20.17
C GLN A 490 -8.55 18.95 20.73
N TYR A 491 -7.50 18.60 19.97
CA TYR A 491 -6.54 17.57 20.39
C TYR A 491 -5.30 18.12 21.12
N ARG A 492 -5.15 19.43 21.22
CA ARG A 492 -4.06 20.09 21.96
C ARG A 492 -4.28 20.04 23.48
N SER A 493 -5.53 20.03 23.93
CA SER A 493 -5.91 20.06 25.34
C SER A 493 -5.43 18.84 26.15
N HIS A 494 -5.37 18.99 27.49
CA HIS A 494 -5.04 17.90 28.38
C HIS A 494 -6.12 16.82 28.38
N ARG A 495 -5.72 15.57 28.31
CA ARG A 495 -6.60 14.40 28.31
C ARG A 495 -6.53 13.63 29.63
N SER A 496 -7.63 12.99 30.04
CA SER A 496 -7.69 12.16 31.23
C SER A 496 -6.67 11.01 31.17
N THR A 497 -6.19 10.57 32.34
CA THR A 497 -5.23 9.46 32.45
C THR A 497 -5.80 8.16 31.86
N ALA A 498 -7.09 7.87 32.13
CA ALA A 498 -7.76 6.69 31.57
C ALA A 498 -7.76 6.68 30.04
N LEU A 499 -8.06 7.82 29.38
CA LEU A 499 -7.99 7.94 27.93
C LEU A 499 -6.57 7.73 27.39
N ARG A 500 -5.56 8.26 28.11
CA ARG A 500 -4.14 8.08 27.72
C ARG A 500 -3.70 6.62 27.78
N ILE A 501 -4.11 5.88 28.83
CA ILE A 501 -3.85 4.44 28.95
C ILE A 501 -4.53 3.67 27.80
N GLY A 502 -5.81 3.92 27.53
CA GLY A 502 -6.54 3.29 26.42
C GLY A 502 -5.86 3.54 25.07
N GLN A 503 -5.38 4.76 24.82
CA GLN A 503 -4.64 5.10 23.61
C GLN A 503 -3.26 4.42 23.53
N CYS A 504 -2.57 4.21 24.67
CA CYS A 504 -1.32 3.44 24.69
C CYS A 504 -1.57 1.98 24.32
N ILE A 505 -2.64 1.38 24.83
CA ILE A 505 -3.03 0.01 24.48
C ILE A 505 -3.35 -0.09 22.98
N LEU A 506 -4.16 0.84 22.43
CA LEU A 506 -4.47 0.86 21.00
C LEU A 506 -3.19 0.94 20.14
N ARG A 507 -2.23 1.77 20.50
CA ARG A 507 -0.96 1.89 19.79
C ARG A 507 -0.07 0.66 19.93
N LEU A 508 -0.15 -0.10 21.03
CA LEU A 508 0.58 -1.36 21.15
C LEU A 508 0.11 -2.38 20.12
N PHE A 509 -1.18 -2.34 19.74
CA PHE A 509 -1.75 -3.21 18.72
C PHE A 509 -1.72 -2.62 17.29
N ALA A 510 -1.32 -1.35 17.14
CA ALA A 510 -1.26 -0.70 15.84
C ALA A 510 -0.47 -1.48 14.77
N PRO A 511 0.68 -2.13 15.08
CA PRO A 511 1.40 -2.94 14.09
C PRO A 511 0.68 -4.21 13.65
N LEU A 512 -0.43 -4.56 14.27
CA LEU A 512 -1.25 -5.72 13.92
C LEU A 512 -2.52 -5.33 13.13
N LEU A 513 -2.80 -4.01 13.04
CA LEU A 513 -3.96 -3.44 12.36
C LEU A 513 -3.64 -3.11 10.91
#